data_a55a7ef8afb97c0f578f35c404436499
#
_entry.id   a55a7ef8afb97c0f578f35c404436499
#
_cell.length_a   1.000
_cell.length_b   1.000
_cell.length_c   1.000
_cell.angle_alpha   90.00
_cell.angle_beta   90.00
_cell.angle_gamma   90.00
#
_symmetry.space_group_name_H-M   'P 1'
#
loop_
_entity.id
_entity.type
_entity.pdbx_description
1 polymer ?
#
loop_
_entity_poly.entity_id
_entity_poly.type
_entity_poly.pdbx_seq_one_letter_code
_entity_poly.pdbx_strand_id
1 'polypeptide(L)'
;MSKTLQIAIVDDEPDMRESISQWLVLSGFDTETFASADEALKVIGADWPGVVVSDIRMPGMDGMAFLKRLMGIDSGLPVIMITGHGDVPMAVEAMRIGAMDFMEKPFNPERLIELVKKASQARRMTLDNRALRRDLSEGQQVMSKLIGASPVMDRLREDILDLGQADGHVLIDGKTGTGKTLVAHALHAVGPRASKKFVPISCAAYNDEVLAGKLFGPVENGLPAVEEARGGTLCLEDIEALSDALQARLL
;
A
#
# COMPACT_ATOMS: atom_id res chain seq x y z
N MET A 1 -6.96 4.67 6.59
CA MET A 1 -7.92 5.17 5.57
C MET A 1 -7.79 4.27 4.35
N SER A 2 -8.83 3.54 3.97
CA SER A 2 -8.84 2.77 2.73
C SER A 2 -8.69 3.76 1.58
N LYS A 3 -7.60 3.69 0.81
CA LYS A 3 -7.46 4.51 -0.40
C LYS A 3 -8.62 4.18 -1.33
N THR A 4 -9.40 5.18 -1.71
CA THR A 4 -10.43 5.05 -2.73
C THR A 4 -9.74 4.59 -4.01
N LEU A 5 -10.25 3.53 -4.64
CA LEU A 5 -9.69 3.06 -5.91
C LEU A 5 -10.02 4.09 -6.99
N GLN A 6 -9.02 4.46 -7.76
CA GLN A 6 -9.14 5.41 -8.87
C GLN A 6 -9.45 4.70 -10.17
N ILE A 7 -10.23 5.31 -11.04
CA ILE A 7 -10.48 4.81 -12.39
C ILE A 7 -9.82 5.73 -13.40
N ALA A 8 -8.79 5.23 -14.07
CA ALA A 8 -8.16 5.95 -15.17
C ALA A 8 -8.93 5.70 -16.47
N ILE A 9 -9.40 6.76 -17.09
CA ILE A 9 -10.13 6.72 -18.35
C ILE A 9 -9.21 7.30 -19.44
N VAL A 10 -8.86 6.49 -20.43
CA VAL A 10 -7.92 6.84 -21.49
C VAL A 10 -8.62 6.72 -22.85
N ASP A 11 -8.91 7.84 -23.48
CA ASP A 11 -9.60 7.90 -24.77
C ASP A 11 -9.21 9.24 -25.42
N ASP A 12 -8.94 9.32 -26.71
CA ASP A 12 -8.59 10.58 -27.39
C ASP A 12 -9.81 11.46 -27.66
N GLU A 13 -11.02 10.88 -27.67
CA GLU A 13 -12.27 11.60 -27.85
C GLU A 13 -12.73 12.28 -26.54
N PRO A 14 -12.71 13.63 -26.43
CA PRO A 14 -13.05 14.33 -25.19
C PRO A 14 -14.48 14.06 -24.72
N ASP A 15 -15.45 14.02 -25.63
CA ASP A 15 -16.87 13.79 -25.30
C ASP A 15 -17.09 12.38 -24.72
N MET A 16 -16.39 11.38 -25.24
CA MET A 16 -16.45 10.01 -24.73
C MET A 16 -15.82 9.93 -23.33
N ARG A 17 -14.63 10.51 -23.14
CA ARG A 17 -13.95 10.56 -21.84
C ARG A 17 -14.83 11.20 -20.77
N GLU A 18 -15.45 12.35 -21.11
CA GLU A 18 -16.30 13.07 -20.16
C GLU A 18 -17.55 12.27 -19.82
N SER A 19 -18.20 11.66 -20.81
CA SER A 19 -19.38 10.82 -20.61
C SER A 19 -19.10 9.63 -19.71
N ILE A 20 -18.01 8.89 -19.96
CA ILE A 20 -17.60 7.75 -19.12
C ILE A 20 -17.29 8.22 -17.70
N SER A 21 -16.56 9.32 -17.54
CA SER A 21 -16.25 9.90 -16.24
C SER A 21 -17.50 10.25 -15.45
N GLN A 22 -18.46 10.93 -16.07
CA GLN A 22 -19.71 11.31 -15.42
C GLN A 22 -20.51 10.07 -14.94
N TRP A 23 -20.63 9.02 -15.75
CA TRP A 23 -21.35 7.80 -15.37
C TRP A 23 -20.69 7.12 -14.15
N LEU A 24 -19.35 7.07 -14.13
CA LEU A 24 -18.62 6.43 -13.05
C LEU A 24 -18.63 7.28 -11.76
N VAL A 25 -18.53 8.62 -11.87
CA VAL A 25 -18.64 9.53 -10.72
C VAL A 25 -20.04 9.46 -10.09
N LEU A 26 -21.10 9.45 -10.89
CA LEU A 26 -22.47 9.26 -10.41
C LEU A 26 -22.69 7.91 -9.71
N SER A 27 -21.85 6.92 -10.07
CA SER A 27 -21.86 5.58 -9.46
C SER A 27 -20.93 5.46 -8.23
N GLY A 28 -20.32 6.58 -7.79
CA GLY A 28 -19.51 6.68 -6.57
C GLY A 28 -18.03 6.30 -6.76
N PHE A 29 -17.51 6.32 -8.00
CA PHE A 29 -16.10 6.13 -8.28
C PHE A 29 -15.35 7.46 -8.36
N ASP A 30 -14.07 7.42 -7.99
CA ASP A 30 -13.12 8.51 -8.24
C ASP A 30 -12.44 8.29 -9.59
N THR A 31 -12.50 9.29 -10.49
CA THR A 31 -12.05 9.14 -11.87
C THR A 31 -10.97 10.15 -12.23
N GLU A 32 -9.99 9.71 -13.01
CA GLU A 32 -8.99 10.55 -13.63
C GLU A 32 -8.97 10.30 -15.15
N THR A 33 -8.95 11.35 -15.95
CA THR A 33 -9.08 11.25 -17.42
C THR A 33 -7.79 11.64 -18.12
N PHE A 34 -7.42 10.90 -19.15
CA PHE A 34 -6.20 11.11 -19.94
C PHE A 34 -6.54 11.12 -21.43
N ALA A 35 -5.98 12.07 -22.16
CA ALA A 35 -6.17 12.17 -23.60
C ALA A 35 -5.27 11.22 -24.42
N SER A 36 -4.29 10.61 -23.76
CA SER A 36 -3.33 9.68 -24.39
C SER A 36 -2.79 8.66 -23.41
N ALA A 37 -2.33 7.53 -23.95
CA ALA A 37 -1.64 6.50 -23.21
C ALA A 37 -0.35 7.01 -22.53
N ASP A 38 0.38 7.92 -23.19
CA ASP A 38 1.63 8.48 -22.65
C ASP A 38 1.39 9.37 -21.42
N GLU A 39 0.26 10.06 -21.34
CA GLU A 39 -0.14 10.82 -20.15
C GLU A 39 -0.46 9.87 -18.99
N ALA A 40 -1.25 8.84 -19.23
CA ALA A 40 -1.65 7.86 -18.23
C ALA A 40 -0.42 7.09 -17.65
N LEU A 41 0.57 6.77 -18.48
CA LEU A 41 1.80 6.09 -18.05
C LEU A 41 2.68 6.93 -17.11
N LYS A 42 2.50 8.25 -17.03
CA LYS A 42 3.23 9.09 -16.06
C LYS A 42 2.68 8.93 -14.64
N VAL A 43 1.43 8.50 -14.51
CA VAL A 43 0.71 8.36 -13.23
C VAL A 43 0.62 6.90 -12.81
N ILE A 44 0.38 5.99 -13.77
CA ILE A 44 0.13 4.57 -13.50
C ILE A 44 1.46 3.83 -13.38
N GLY A 45 1.82 3.48 -12.15
CA GLY A 45 3.00 2.69 -11.82
C GLY A 45 2.65 1.31 -11.23
N ALA A 46 3.67 0.61 -10.74
CA ALA A 46 3.49 -0.64 -10.00
C ALA A 46 2.66 -0.39 -8.74
N ASP A 47 1.73 -1.30 -8.43
CA ASP A 47 0.80 -1.18 -7.30
C ASP A 47 -0.11 0.07 -7.32
N TRP A 48 -0.27 0.73 -8.48
CA TRP A 48 -1.22 1.83 -8.61
C TRP A 48 -2.63 1.38 -8.22
N PRO A 49 -3.31 2.08 -7.28
CA PRO A 49 -4.55 1.60 -6.67
C PRO A 49 -5.76 1.94 -7.53
N GLY A 50 -5.90 1.29 -8.69
CA GLY A 50 -7.01 1.61 -9.57
C GLY A 50 -7.28 0.59 -10.67
N VAL A 51 -8.20 0.98 -11.56
CA VAL A 51 -8.63 0.25 -12.77
C VAL A 51 -8.44 1.16 -13.97
N VAL A 52 -8.00 0.61 -15.08
CA VAL A 52 -7.85 1.34 -16.34
C VAL A 52 -9.00 0.99 -17.27
N VAL A 53 -9.62 2.01 -17.86
CA VAL A 53 -10.60 1.90 -18.96
C VAL A 53 -9.96 2.62 -20.15
N SER A 54 -9.62 1.90 -21.21
CA SER A 54 -8.87 2.47 -22.34
C SER A 54 -9.53 2.17 -23.67
N ASP A 55 -9.60 3.18 -24.52
CA ASP A 55 -9.90 2.95 -25.94
C ASP A 55 -8.75 2.18 -26.62
N ILE A 56 -9.08 1.40 -27.66
CA ILE A 56 -8.10 0.69 -28.47
C ILE A 56 -7.47 1.62 -29.52
N ARG A 57 -8.28 2.49 -30.14
CA ARG A 57 -7.83 3.34 -31.25
C ARG A 57 -7.50 4.74 -30.78
N MET A 58 -6.25 4.98 -30.47
CA MET A 58 -5.77 6.31 -30.06
C MET A 58 -4.58 6.73 -30.92
N PRO A 59 -4.42 8.04 -31.20
CA PRO A 59 -3.24 8.57 -31.87
C PRO A 59 -1.95 8.32 -31.04
N GLY A 60 -0.86 8.05 -31.74
CA GLY A 60 0.43 7.78 -31.10
C GLY A 60 0.53 6.37 -30.58
N MET A 61 0.48 6.18 -29.27
CA MET A 61 0.43 4.85 -28.65
C MET A 61 -1.02 4.34 -28.63
N ASP A 62 -1.30 3.30 -29.41
CA ASP A 62 -2.60 2.65 -29.40
C ASP A 62 -2.87 1.90 -28.09
N GLY A 63 -4.14 1.57 -27.85
CA GLY A 63 -4.56 0.88 -26.63
C GLY A 63 -3.96 -0.51 -26.45
N MET A 64 -3.60 -1.19 -27.54
CA MET A 64 -2.95 -2.52 -27.48
C MET A 64 -1.50 -2.42 -27.02
N ALA A 65 -0.75 -1.44 -27.51
CA ALA A 65 0.60 -1.14 -27.07
C ALA A 65 0.60 -0.64 -25.61
N PHE A 66 -0.38 0.18 -25.26
CA PHE A 66 -0.60 0.64 -23.89
C PHE A 66 -0.88 -0.53 -22.94
N LEU A 67 -1.81 -1.42 -23.27
CA LEU A 67 -2.10 -2.63 -22.50
C LEU A 67 -0.83 -3.47 -22.26
N LYS A 68 -0.02 -3.71 -23.30
CA LYS A 68 1.25 -4.46 -23.17
C LYS A 68 2.20 -3.80 -22.18
N ARG A 69 2.31 -2.47 -22.20
CA ARG A 69 3.15 -1.72 -21.24
C ARG A 69 2.61 -1.83 -19.82
N LEU A 70 1.30 -1.67 -19.62
CA LEU A 70 0.67 -1.81 -18.31
C LEU A 70 0.87 -3.23 -17.73
N MET A 71 0.71 -4.27 -18.55
CA MET A 71 0.96 -5.65 -18.12
C MET A 71 2.44 -5.90 -17.78
N GLY A 72 3.35 -5.19 -18.43
CA GLY A 72 4.79 -5.20 -18.09
C GLY A 72 5.12 -4.48 -16.79
N ILE A 73 4.37 -3.44 -16.43
CA ILE A 73 4.52 -2.69 -15.17
C ILE A 73 3.87 -3.47 -14.02
N ASP A 74 2.65 -3.93 -14.22
CA ASP A 74 1.86 -4.65 -13.22
C ASP A 74 0.84 -5.57 -13.88
N SER A 75 1.15 -6.87 -13.94
CA SER A 75 0.26 -7.89 -14.52
C SER A 75 -1.04 -8.12 -13.72
N GLY A 76 -1.14 -7.59 -12.51
CA GLY A 76 -2.35 -7.62 -11.68
C GLY A 76 -3.19 -6.34 -11.76
N LEU A 77 -2.86 -5.40 -12.66
CA LEU A 77 -3.64 -4.20 -12.91
C LEU A 77 -4.83 -4.54 -13.82
N PRO A 78 -6.09 -4.35 -13.38
CA PRO A 78 -7.24 -4.59 -14.24
C PRO A 78 -7.33 -3.52 -15.33
N VAL A 79 -7.41 -3.96 -16.58
CA VAL A 79 -7.60 -3.10 -17.76
C VAL A 79 -8.84 -3.57 -18.50
N ILE A 80 -9.78 -2.65 -18.72
CA ILE A 80 -10.99 -2.83 -19.53
C ILE A 80 -10.75 -2.10 -20.84
N MET A 81 -10.81 -2.82 -21.96
CA MET A 81 -10.61 -2.22 -23.27
C MET A 81 -11.95 -1.82 -23.91
N ILE A 82 -12.00 -0.63 -24.50
CA ILE A 82 -13.14 -0.18 -25.29
C ILE A 82 -12.76 -0.26 -26.77
N THR A 83 -13.64 -0.78 -27.60
CA THR A 83 -13.35 -1.01 -29.03
C THR A 83 -14.48 -0.50 -29.90
N GLY A 84 -14.16 -0.05 -31.12
CA GLY A 84 -15.14 0.27 -32.13
C GLY A 84 -15.75 -0.96 -32.80
N HIS A 85 -16.72 -0.74 -33.67
CA HIS A 85 -17.43 -1.79 -34.40
C HIS A 85 -16.49 -2.68 -35.26
N GLY A 86 -16.63 -3.98 -35.17
CA GLY A 86 -15.92 -4.93 -36.04
C GLY A 86 -14.53 -5.36 -35.57
N ASP A 87 -14.08 -4.93 -34.40
CA ASP A 87 -12.73 -5.21 -33.88
C ASP A 87 -12.65 -6.51 -33.01
N VAL A 88 -13.49 -7.51 -33.27
CA VAL A 88 -13.51 -8.79 -32.54
C VAL A 88 -12.13 -9.46 -32.47
N PRO A 89 -11.31 -9.51 -33.55
CA PRO A 89 -9.97 -10.07 -33.47
C PRO A 89 -9.06 -9.30 -32.48
N MET A 90 -9.19 -7.99 -32.39
CA MET A 90 -8.41 -7.15 -31.46
C MET A 90 -8.87 -7.37 -30.01
N ALA A 91 -10.16 -7.55 -29.79
CA ALA A 91 -10.68 -7.89 -28.47
C ALA A 91 -10.13 -9.23 -27.96
N VAL A 92 -10.09 -10.26 -28.82
CA VAL A 92 -9.49 -11.56 -28.48
C VAL A 92 -8.01 -11.42 -28.17
N GLU A 93 -7.27 -10.63 -28.96
CA GLU A 93 -5.85 -10.40 -28.70
C GLU A 93 -5.63 -9.61 -27.40
N ALA A 94 -6.45 -8.62 -27.10
CA ALA A 94 -6.41 -7.90 -25.82
C ALA A 94 -6.57 -8.83 -24.62
N MET A 95 -7.52 -9.75 -24.67
CA MET A 95 -7.69 -10.77 -23.63
C MET A 95 -6.46 -11.69 -23.49
N ARG A 96 -5.80 -12.06 -24.59
CA ARG A 96 -4.56 -12.86 -24.57
C ARG A 96 -3.38 -12.12 -23.95
N ILE A 97 -3.31 -10.79 -24.13
CA ILE A 97 -2.26 -9.95 -23.54
C ILE A 97 -2.48 -9.78 -22.03
N GLY A 98 -3.72 -9.84 -21.56
CA GLY A 98 -4.06 -9.74 -20.15
C GLY A 98 -5.10 -8.66 -19.82
N ALA A 99 -5.85 -8.17 -20.79
CA ALA A 99 -7.03 -7.36 -20.50
C ALA A 99 -8.01 -8.15 -19.63
N MET A 100 -8.63 -7.49 -18.67
CA MET A 100 -9.63 -8.13 -17.81
C MET A 100 -10.95 -8.36 -18.55
N ASP A 101 -11.34 -7.41 -19.38
CA ASP A 101 -12.53 -7.50 -20.22
C ASP A 101 -12.45 -6.48 -21.36
N PHE A 102 -13.41 -6.57 -22.29
CA PHE A 102 -13.57 -5.60 -23.37
C PHE A 102 -15.03 -5.22 -23.57
N MET A 103 -15.25 -4.04 -24.18
CA MET A 103 -16.58 -3.54 -24.54
C MET A 103 -16.58 -2.96 -25.94
N GLU A 104 -17.63 -3.22 -26.70
CA GLU A 104 -17.83 -2.68 -28.04
C GLU A 104 -18.71 -1.43 -28.00
N LYS A 105 -18.29 -0.35 -28.67
CA LYS A 105 -19.07 0.89 -28.88
C LYS A 105 -20.17 0.64 -29.94
N PRO A 106 -21.44 1.04 -29.73
CA PRO A 106 -21.99 1.66 -28.53
C PRO A 106 -22.28 0.65 -27.41
N PHE A 107 -21.99 1.01 -26.14
CA PHE A 107 -22.20 0.14 -25.00
C PHE A 107 -23.19 0.72 -23.99
N ASN A 108 -23.78 -0.17 -23.16
CA ASN A 108 -24.62 0.23 -22.04
C ASN A 108 -23.77 0.70 -20.86
N PRO A 109 -23.96 1.95 -20.34
CA PRO A 109 -23.25 2.43 -19.18
C PRO A 109 -23.33 1.53 -17.93
N GLU A 110 -24.49 0.89 -17.70
CA GLU A 110 -24.67 -0.03 -16.56
C GLU A 110 -23.69 -1.21 -16.62
N ARG A 111 -23.47 -1.75 -17.83
CA ARG A 111 -22.50 -2.83 -18.05
C ARG A 111 -21.07 -2.38 -17.73
N LEU A 112 -20.68 -1.17 -18.12
CA LEU A 112 -19.38 -0.61 -17.78
C LEU A 112 -19.21 -0.48 -16.27
N ILE A 113 -20.21 0.05 -15.59
CA ILE A 113 -20.22 0.20 -14.13
C ILE A 113 -20.05 -1.16 -13.43
N GLU A 114 -20.75 -2.20 -13.89
CA GLU A 114 -20.61 -3.55 -13.34
C GLU A 114 -19.20 -4.12 -13.54
N LEU A 115 -18.60 -3.92 -14.73
CA LEU A 115 -17.23 -4.35 -15.00
C LEU A 115 -16.22 -3.62 -14.14
N VAL A 116 -16.35 -2.30 -14.00
CA VAL A 116 -15.49 -1.47 -13.14
C VAL A 116 -15.61 -1.89 -11.67
N LYS A 117 -16.82 -2.22 -11.19
CA LYS A 117 -17.02 -2.76 -9.83
C LYS A 117 -16.26 -4.06 -9.61
N LYS A 118 -16.40 -5.02 -10.53
CA LYS A 118 -15.68 -6.31 -10.47
C LYS A 118 -14.16 -6.10 -10.53
N ALA A 119 -13.70 -5.26 -11.44
CA ALA A 119 -12.30 -4.91 -11.60
C ALA A 119 -11.71 -4.27 -10.33
N SER A 120 -12.44 -3.34 -9.73
CA SER A 120 -12.06 -2.67 -8.49
C SER A 120 -11.94 -3.64 -7.32
N GLN A 121 -12.86 -4.60 -7.22
CA GLN A 121 -12.82 -5.63 -6.18
C GLN A 121 -11.60 -6.56 -6.37
N ALA A 122 -11.34 -7.00 -7.61
CA ALA A 122 -10.19 -7.82 -7.94
C ALA A 122 -8.87 -7.09 -7.63
N ARG A 123 -8.78 -5.80 -7.99
CA ARG A 123 -7.61 -4.97 -7.71
C ARG A 123 -7.34 -4.83 -6.22
N ARG A 124 -8.36 -4.56 -5.43
CA ARG A 124 -8.25 -4.48 -3.97
C ARG A 124 -7.69 -5.76 -3.38
N MET A 125 -8.26 -6.92 -3.76
CA MET A 125 -7.77 -8.23 -3.30
C MET A 125 -6.31 -8.47 -3.69
N THR A 126 -5.90 -8.07 -4.89
CA THR A 126 -4.51 -8.20 -5.35
C THR A 126 -3.56 -7.35 -4.50
N LEU A 127 -3.91 -6.09 -4.24
CA LEU A 127 -3.08 -5.19 -3.43
C LEU A 127 -3.00 -5.63 -1.97
N ASP A 128 -4.13 -6.05 -1.37
CA ASP A 128 -4.17 -6.57 -0.01
C ASP A 128 -3.31 -7.84 0.13
N ASN A 129 -3.40 -8.76 -0.84
CA ASN A 129 -2.58 -9.97 -0.85
C ASN A 129 -1.07 -9.66 -0.98
N ARG A 130 -0.70 -8.65 -1.81
CA ARG A 130 0.68 -8.20 -1.92
C ARG A 130 1.18 -7.56 -0.63
N ALA A 131 0.35 -6.74 0.02
CA ALA A 131 0.68 -6.16 1.31
C ALA A 131 0.96 -7.25 2.36
N LEU A 132 0.04 -8.21 2.51
CA LEU A 132 0.21 -9.34 3.44
C LEU A 132 1.48 -10.15 3.16
N ARG A 133 1.80 -10.41 1.88
CA ARG A 133 3.04 -11.12 1.52
C ARG A 133 4.30 -10.33 1.84
N ARG A 134 4.28 -9.00 1.68
CA ARG A 134 5.40 -8.15 2.08
C ARG A 134 5.60 -8.19 3.60
N ASP A 135 4.53 -8.04 4.36
CA ASP A 135 4.57 -8.08 5.82
C ASP A 135 5.14 -9.41 6.33
N LEU A 136 4.70 -10.54 5.76
CA LEU A 136 5.24 -11.86 6.08
C LEU A 136 6.73 -12.00 5.70
N SER A 137 7.14 -11.45 4.54
CA SER A 137 8.53 -11.52 4.11
C SER A 137 9.46 -10.63 4.94
N GLU A 138 8.98 -9.46 5.36
CA GLU A 138 9.72 -8.56 6.25
C GLU A 138 9.88 -9.18 7.64
N GLY A 139 8.83 -9.79 8.19
CA GLY A 139 8.89 -10.54 9.44
C GLY A 139 9.94 -11.66 9.40
N GLN A 140 9.94 -12.47 8.34
CA GLN A 140 10.94 -13.53 8.14
C GLN A 140 12.36 -12.98 7.96
N GLN A 141 12.54 -11.87 7.25
CA GLN A 141 13.84 -11.23 7.10
C GLN A 141 14.40 -10.70 8.42
N VAL A 142 13.56 -10.09 9.26
CA VAL A 142 13.99 -9.59 10.58
C VAL A 142 14.32 -10.74 11.50
N MET A 143 13.52 -11.80 11.53
CA MET A 143 13.79 -13.02 12.31
C MET A 143 15.10 -13.70 11.88
N SER A 144 15.44 -13.70 10.59
CA SER A 144 16.70 -14.28 10.11
C SER A 144 17.95 -13.51 10.56
N LYS A 145 17.82 -12.24 10.95
CA LYS A 145 18.91 -11.43 11.51
C LYS A 145 19.21 -11.77 12.99
N LEU A 146 18.33 -12.49 13.67
CA LEU A 146 18.57 -13.00 15.00
C LEU A 146 19.47 -14.24 14.93
N ILE A 147 20.77 -14.02 14.81
CA ILE A 147 21.78 -15.07 14.61
C ILE A 147 22.09 -15.75 15.94
N GLY A 148 22.21 -17.08 15.93
CA GLY A 148 22.61 -17.90 17.06
C GLY A 148 21.86 -19.24 17.07
N ALA A 149 22.55 -20.31 17.50
CA ALA A 149 22.02 -21.67 17.60
C ALA A 149 22.02 -22.18 19.03
N SER A 150 22.04 -21.29 20.01
CA SER A 150 21.95 -21.67 21.42
C SER A 150 20.49 -21.85 21.87
N PRO A 151 20.21 -22.73 22.87
CA PRO A 151 18.87 -22.88 23.38
C PRO A 151 18.22 -21.58 23.92
N VAL A 152 19.04 -20.61 24.32
CA VAL A 152 18.58 -19.28 24.76
C VAL A 152 18.07 -18.48 23.55
N MET A 153 18.76 -18.57 22.42
CA MET A 153 18.31 -17.88 21.18
C MET A 153 17.06 -18.54 20.59
N ASP A 154 16.92 -19.85 20.72
CA ASP A 154 15.71 -20.54 20.26
C ASP A 154 14.51 -20.13 21.10
N ARG A 155 14.65 -20.09 22.43
CA ARG A 155 13.61 -19.55 23.32
C ARG A 155 13.28 -18.09 23.02
N LEU A 156 14.29 -17.24 22.79
CA LEU A 156 14.06 -15.84 22.41
C LEU A 156 13.20 -15.70 21.13
N ARG A 157 13.43 -16.57 20.13
CA ARG A 157 12.60 -16.59 18.92
C ARG A 157 11.16 -17.01 19.19
N GLU A 158 10.97 -18.00 20.05
CA GLU A 158 9.63 -18.43 20.51
C GLU A 158 8.94 -17.29 21.26
N ASP A 159 9.61 -16.65 22.21
CA ASP A 159 9.07 -15.51 22.95
C ASP A 159 8.69 -14.33 22.03
N ILE A 160 9.49 -14.07 21.00
CA ILE A 160 9.17 -13.02 20.01
C ILE A 160 7.89 -13.36 19.23
N LEU A 161 7.70 -14.62 18.82
CA LEU A 161 6.50 -15.04 18.11
C LEU A 161 5.25 -14.94 18.99
N ASP A 162 5.35 -15.35 20.24
CA ASP A 162 4.23 -15.33 21.18
C ASP A 162 3.87 -13.89 21.61
N LEU A 163 4.87 -13.11 22.05
CA LEU A 163 4.68 -11.75 22.52
C LEU A 163 4.32 -10.78 21.37
N GLY A 164 4.84 -11.03 20.17
CA GLY A 164 4.53 -10.22 18.99
C GLY A 164 3.05 -10.30 18.59
N GLN A 165 2.37 -11.42 18.89
CA GLN A 165 0.93 -11.58 18.65
C GLN A 165 0.06 -11.03 19.79
N ALA A 166 0.65 -10.78 20.96
CA ALA A 166 -0.08 -10.26 22.10
C ALA A 166 -0.37 -8.77 21.96
N ASP A 167 -1.51 -8.33 22.48
CA ASP A 167 -1.82 -6.90 22.58
C ASP A 167 -1.38 -6.39 23.96
N GLY A 168 -0.31 -5.58 23.97
CA GLY A 168 0.24 -5.07 25.23
C GLY A 168 1.59 -4.38 25.07
N HIS A 169 2.16 -4.01 26.21
CA HIS A 169 3.49 -3.40 26.29
C HIS A 169 4.54 -4.49 26.55
N VAL A 170 5.67 -4.42 25.88
CA VAL A 170 6.79 -5.35 26.02
C VAL A 170 8.01 -4.57 26.51
N LEU A 171 8.61 -4.99 27.61
CA LEU A 171 9.90 -4.49 28.10
C LEU A 171 11.01 -5.45 27.63
N ILE A 172 12.01 -4.88 26.93
CA ILE A 172 13.19 -5.62 26.46
C ILE A 172 14.38 -5.17 27.31
N ASP A 173 14.86 -6.05 28.17
CA ASP A 173 16.04 -5.80 28.99
C ASP A 173 17.27 -6.54 28.47
N GLY A 174 18.44 -5.92 28.67
CA GLY A 174 19.73 -6.50 28.25
C GLY A 174 20.84 -5.44 28.17
N LYS A 175 22.09 -5.90 28.19
CA LYS A 175 23.28 -5.04 28.08
C LYS A 175 23.31 -4.29 26.74
N THR A 176 24.02 -3.17 26.71
CA THR A 176 24.27 -2.42 25.47
C THR A 176 24.93 -3.32 24.43
N GLY A 177 24.47 -3.26 23.18
CA GLY A 177 25.01 -4.06 22.08
C GLY A 177 24.45 -5.48 21.96
N THR A 178 23.54 -5.94 22.85
CA THR A 178 22.94 -7.29 22.77
C THR A 178 21.86 -7.47 21.71
N GLY A 179 21.49 -6.40 20.99
CA GLY A 179 20.49 -6.48 19.91
C GLY A 179 19.06 -6.15 20.34
N LYS A 180 18.83 -5.41 21.44
CA LYS A 180 17.49 -5.01 21.90
C LYS A 180 16.63 -4.36 20.78
N THR A 181 17.21 -3.43 20.04
CA THR A 181 16.55 -2.79 18.91
C THR A 181 16.12 -3.79 17.83
N LEU A 182 16.95 -4.81 17.55
CA LEU A 182 16.61 -5.87 16.61
C LEU A 182 15.44 -6.72 17.11
N VAL A 183 15.39 -7.02 18.41
CA VAL A 183 14.26 -7.74 19.04
C VAL A 183 12.98 -6.90 18.96
N ALA A 184 13.06 -5.57 19.22
CA ALA A 184 11.91 -4.68 19.10
C ALA A 184 11.34 -4.65 17.66
N HIS A 185 12.23 -4.57 16.66
CA HIS A 185 11.83 -4.69 15.26
C HIS A 185 11.22 -6.05 14.94
N ALA A 186 11.76 -7.15 15.48
CA ALA A 186 11.24 -8.49 15.25
C ALA A 186 9.84 -8.65 15.86
N LEU A 187 9.60 -8.18 17.07
CA LEU A 187 8.28 -8.17 17.71
C LEU A 187 7.24 -7.41 16.88
N HIS A 188 7.61 -6.23 16.36
CA HIS A 188 6.73 -5.48 15.48
C HIS A 188 6.42 -6.22 14.18
N ALA A 189 7.47 -6.78 13.55
CA ALA A 189 7.38 -7.41 12.24
C ALA A 189 6.61 -8.74 12.22
N VAL A 190 6.53 -9.46 13.36
CA VAL A 190 5.72 -10.68 13.48
C VAL A 190 4.32 -10.42 14.02
N GLY A 191 4.05 -9.21 14.50
CA GLY A 191 2.79 -8.85 15.15
C GLY A 191 1.69 -8.39 14.17
N PRO A 192 0.45 -8.23 14.68
CA PRO A 192 -0.69 -7.77 13.86
C PRO A 192 -0.56 -6.32 13.36
N ARG A 193 0.46 -5.58 13.85
CA ARG A 193 0.76 -4.21 13.43
C ARG A 193 1.95 -4.10 12.48
N ALA A 194 2.46 -5.22 11.93
CA ALA A 194 3.62 -5.28 11.03
C ALA A 194 3.50 -4.32 9.83
N SER A 195 2.30 -4.15 9.27
CA SER A 195 2.01 -3.21 8.17
C SER A 195 1.85 -1.75 8.59
N LYS A 196 1.97 -1.45 9.88
CA LYS A 196 1.83 -0.10 10.43
C LYS A 196 3.20 0.50 10.70
N LYS A 197 3.22 1.78 11.10
CA LYS A 197 4.48 2.45 11.41
C LYS A 197 5.15 1.87 12.66
N PHE A 198 6.46 1.67 12.58
CA PHE A 198 7.36 1.47 13.72
C PHE A 198 8.11 2.79 13.94
N VAL A 199 7.94 3.39 15.11
CA VAL A 199 8.50 4.70 15.45
C VAL A 199 9.48 4.55 16.61
N PRO A 200 10.81 4.46 16.35
CA PRO A 200 11.82 4.41 17.39
C PRO A 200 12.17 5.80 17.90
N ILE A 201 12.32 5.95 19.22
CA ILE A 201 12.83 7.14 19.88
C ILE A 201 13.83 6.75 20.95
N SER A 202 15.06 7.26 20.86
CA SER A 202 16.04 7.15 21.93
C SER A 202 15.79 8.22 22.97
N CYS A 203 15.43 7.80 24.19
CA CYS A 203 15.17 8.71 25.31
C CYS A 203 16.45 9.39 25.80
N ALA A 204 17.59 8.71 25.73
CA ALA A 204 18.88 9.26 26.13
C ALA A 204 19.48 10.28 25.14
N ALA A 205 18.96 10.35 23.93
CA ALA A 205 19.51 11.25 22.89
C ALA A 205 19.10 12.72 23.06
N TYR A 206 18.14 13.03 23.94
CA TYR A 206 17.53 14.35 24.07
C TYR A 206 17.39 14.75 25.54
N ASN A 207 17.40 16.04 25.83
CA ASN A 207 16.96 16.55 27.15
C ASN A 207 15.42 16.46 27.25
N ASP A 208 14.88 16.57 28.46
CA ASP A 208 13.44 16.39 28.74
C ASP A 208 12.52 17.28 27.93
N GLU A 209 12.90 18.54 27.73
CA GLU A 209 12.08 19.51 27.01
C GLU A 209 11.96 19.15 25.53
N VAL A 210 13.08 18.80 24.89
CA VAL A 210 13.12 18.38 23.49
C VAL A 210 12.43 17.04 23.32
N LEU A 211 12.64 16.09 24.25
CA LEU A 211 12.00 14.77 24.22
C LEU A 211 10.48 14.90 24.39
N ALA A 212 10.02 15.75 25.32
CA ALA A 212 8.59 16.04 25.49
C ALA A 212 7.98 16.62 24.22
N GLY A 213 8.69 17.53 23.56
CA GLY A 213 8.28 18.09 22.27
C GLY A 213 8.17 17.02 21.18
N LYS A 214 9.15 16.13 21.06
CA LYS A 214 9.13 15.05 20.08
C LYS A 214 8.05 14.00 20.34
N LEU A 215 7.79 13.67 21.59
CA LEU A 215 6.79 12.67 21.96
C LEU A 215 5.36 13.21 21.84
N PHE A 216 5.09 14.43 22.31
CA PHE A 216 3.74 14.93 22.55
C PHE A 216 3.47 16.32 21.96
N GLY A 217 4.50 17.06 21.60
CA GLY A 217 4.38 18.47 21.20
C GLY A 217 4.10 18.66 19.70
N PRO A 218 3.81 19.90 19.28
CA PRO A 218 3.77 20.25 17.88
C PRO A 218 5.20 20.16 17.30
N VAL A 219 5.34 19.45 16.18
CA VAL A 219 6.59 19.32 15.43
C VAL A 219 6.50 20.21 14.20
N GLU A 220 7.53 21.01 13.91
CA GLU A 220 7.55 21.97 12.78
C GLU A 220 7.21 21.30 11.43
N ASN A 221 7.61 20.02 11.25
CA ASN A 221 7.30 19.26 10.06
C ASN A 221 6.95 17.82 10.46
N GLY A 222 5.67 17.53 10.71
CA GLY A 222 5.21 16.17 10.98
C GLY A 222 4.23 16.05 12.15
N LEU A 223 4.10 14.84 12.67
CA LEU A 223 3.28 14.51 13.84
C LEU A 223 4.20 14.17 15.02
N PRO A 224 3.76 14.43 16.28
CA PRO A 224 4.45 13.90 17.46
C PRO A 224 4.50 12.37 17.41
N ALA A 225 5.56 11.79 17.98
CA ALA A 225 5.82 10.35 17.84
C ALA A 225 4.66 9.47 18.33
N VAL A 226 3.98 9.87 19.39
CA VAL A 226 2.79 9.15 19.91
C VAL A 226 1.66 9.14 18.87
N GLU A 227 1.45 10.24 18.15
CA GLU A 227 0.45 10.32 17.08
C GLU A 227 0.91 9.61 15.82
N GLU A 228 2.18 9.73 15.49
CA GLU A 228 2.76 9.05 14.33
C GLU A 228 2.70 7.53 14.47
N ALA A 229 2.91 7.01 15.68
CA ALA A 229 2.82 5.59 16.02
C ALA A 229 1.39 5.08 16.18
N ARG A 230 0.38 5.92 16.00
CA ARG A 230 -1.03 5.55 16.24
C ARG A 230 -1.47 4.36 15.37
N GLY A 231 -1.91 3.29 16.05
CA GLY A 231 -2.25 2.02 15.42
C GLY A 231 -1.06 1.18 14.98
N GLY A 232 0.16 1.68 15.22
CA GLY A 232 1.42 1.01 14.96
C GLY A 232 2.15 0.66 16.27
N THR A 233 3.47 0.87 16.30
CA THR A 233 4.33 0.59 17.45
C THR A 233 5.24 1.78 17.74
N LEU A 234 5.20 2.28 18.98
CA LEU A 234 6.18 3.20 19.51
C LEU A 234 7.25 2.42 20.25
N CYS A 235 8.52 2.56 19.87
CA CYS A 235 9.66 1.95 20.54
C CYS A 235 10.45 3.01 21.28
N LEU A 236 10.49 2.93 22.60
CA LEU A 236 11.28 3.80 23.45
C LEU A 236 12.59 3.09 23.81
N GLU A 237 13.70 3.59 23.27
CA GLU A 237 15.05 3.08 23.59
C GLU A 237 15.62 3.86 24.77
N ASP A 238 16.43 3.19 25.61
CA ASP A 238 17.05 3.76 26.81
C ASP A 238 16.01 4.40 27.74
N ILE A 239 14.96 3.65 28.04
CA ILE A 239 13.77 4.11 28.80
C ILE A 239 14.13 4.58 30.22
N GLU A 240 15.23 4.11 30.75
CA GLU A 240 15.80 4.51 32.04
C GLU A 240 16.25 5.99 32.08
N ALA A 241 16.42 6.62 30.91
CA ALA A 241 16.72 8.06 30.79
C ALA A 241 15.48 8.95 30.93
N LEU A 242 14.26 8.39 30.96
CA LEU A 242 13.05 9.18 31.13
C LEU A 242 12.92 9.73 32.55
N SER A 243 12.67 11.03 32.66
CA SER A 243 12.28 11.64 33.93
C SER A 243 10.91 11.17 34.41
N ASP A 244 10.67 11.23 35.72
CA ASP A 244 9.38 10.88 36.33
C ASP A 244 8.21 11.64 35.70
N ALA A 245 8.44 12.90 35.30
CA ALA A 245 7.44 13.73 34.66
C ALA A 245 7.05 13.21 33.26
N LEU A 246 8.00 12.71 32.49
CA LEU A 246 7.74 12.12 31.16
C LEU A 246 7.14 10.72 31.27
N GLN A 247 7.57 9.92 32.27
CA GLN A 247 6.97 8.63 32.56
C GLN A 247 5.49 8.78 32.89
N ALA A 248 5.12 9.74 33.76
CA ALA A 248 3.72 10.01 34.10
C ALA A 248 2.84 10.48 32.93
N ARG A 249 3.44 11.02 31.87
CA ARG A 249 2.70 11.43 30.67
C ARG A 249 2.53 10.29 29.65
N LEU A 250 3.33 9.26 29.74
CA LEU A 250 3.25 8.07 28.87
C LEU A 250 2.24 7.04 29.39
N LEU A 251 1.95 7.04 30.68
CA LEU A 251 0.93 6.22 31.36
C LEU A 251 -0.46 6.83 31.21
#